data_f66190a1274ce4f8e0a47f92c24dee5b
#
_entry.id   f66190a1274ce4f8e0a47f92c24dee5b
#
_cell.length_a   1.000
_cell.length_b   1.000
_cell.length_c   1.000
_cell.angle_alpha   90.00
_cell.angle_beta   90.00
_cell.angle_gamma   90.00
#
_symmetry.space_group_name_H-M   'P 1'
#
loop_
_entity.id
_entity.type
_entity.pdbx_description
1 polymer ?
#
loop_
_entity_poly.entity_id
_entity_poly.type
_entity_poly.pdbx_seq_one_letter_code
_entity_poly.pdbx_strand_id
1 'polypeptide(L)'
;VITFLHGELLEARPTGIVIGVNGVGYELVIPLSSFDRLPKKGERVTILTHLHVKEDAMVLYGFMTEDERSLFRLLLGVSGIGPKIAISILSGISPQNFCAAVREGSAHMLAVVPGIGRKKAERLVVELKDKIGRLEAVAGRPELSPRDRVIDDAARALISLGYTQSEAQKAIHAALQRIGAPGDVERLIREALKST
;
A
#
# COMPACT_ATOMS: atom_id res chain seq x y z
N VAL A 1 -0.86 2.29 -17.39
CA VAL A 1 -0.92 2.75 -15.97
C VAL A 1 0.49 3.05 -15.48
N ILE A 2 0.68 4.19 -14.79
CA ILE A 2 1.96 4.57 -14.17
C ILE A 2 1.89 4.07 -12.72
N THR A 3 2.77 3.11 -12.35
CA THR A 3 2.77 2.41 -11.05
C THR A 3 3.79 2.97 -10.08
N PHE A 4 4.89 3.48 -10.60
CA PHE A 4 5.92 4.21 -9.84
C PHE A 4 6.70 5.11 -10.79
N LEU A 5 7.39 6.08 -10.23
CA LEU A 5 8.40 6.88 -10.92
C LEU A 5 9.72 6.74 -10.18
N HIS A 6 10.80 6.58 -10.93
CA HIS A 6 12.16 6.62 -10.42
C HIS A 6 12.91 7.73 -11.17
N GLY A 7 13.30 8.79 -10.45
CA GLY A 7 13.90 9.94 -11.06
C GLY A 7 14.46 10.94 -10.05
N GLU A 8 14.79 12.13 -10.52
CA GLU A 8 15.31 13.22 -9.71
C GLU A 8 14.15 14.07 -9.15
N LEU A 9 14.21 14.43 -7.88
CA LEU A 9 13.27 15.35 -7.25
C LEU A 9 13.58 16.79 -7.68
N LEU A 10 12.83 17.30 -8.65
CA LEU A 10 13.05 18.65 -9.20
C LEU A 10 12.39 19.73 -8.36
N GLU A 11 11.18 19.48 -7.85
CA GLU A 11 10.46 20.39 -6.97
C GLU A 11 9.78 19.61 -5.84
N ALA A 12 9.74 20.22 -4.65
CA ALA A 12 9.04 19.69 -3.48
C ALA A 12 8.27 20.80 -2.78
N ARG A 13 6.96 20.60 -2.64
CA ARG A 13 6.01 21.42 -1.88
C ARG A 13 5.20 20.48 -0.99
N PRO A 14 4.64 20.94 0.14
CA PRO A 14 3.92 20.09 1.07
C PRO A 14 2.78 19.26 0.45
N THR A 15 2.18 19.74 -0.65
CA THR A 15 1.04 19.10 -1.31
C THR A 15 1.34 18.60 -2.72
N GLY A 16 2.56 18.77 -3.22
CA GLY A 16 2.90 18.37 -4.60
C GLY A 16 4.38 18.40 -4.86
N ILE A 17 4.82 17.51 -5.74
CA ILE A 17 6.22 17.36 -6.15
C ILE A 17 6.33 17.25 -7.66
N VAL A 18 7.52 17.52 -8.19
CA VAL A 18 7.86 17.23 -9.59
C VAL A 18 9.04 16.28 -9.61
N ILE A 19 8.87 15.14 -10.28
CA ILE A 19 9.91 14.14 -10.52
C ILE A 19 10.34 14.20 -11.99
N GLY A 20 11.62 14.42 -12.22
CA GLY A 20 12.22 14.38 -13.54
C GLY A 20 12.66 12.96 -13.92
N VAL A 21 12.12 12.44 -15.01
CA VAL A 21 12.47 11.11 -15.54
C VAL A 21 12.84 11.27 -17.01
N ASN A 22 14.11 11.10 -17.35
CA ASN A 22 14.61 11.15 -18.73
C ASN A 22 14.13 12.38 -19.52
N GLY A 23 14.18 13.57 -18.91
CA GLY A 23 13.79 14.84 -19.56
C GLY A 23 12.30 15.16 -19.50
N VAL A 24 11.47 14.28 -18.91
CA VAL A 24 10.04 14.53 -18.68
C VAL A 24 9.81 14.85 -17.21
N GLY A 25 9.14 15.97 -16.89
CA GLY A 25 8.71 16.33 -15.53
C GLY A 25 7.30 15.79 -15.25
N TYR A 26 7.19 14.96 -14.23
CA TYR A 26 5.90 14.46 -13.73
C TYR A 26 5.52 15.23 -12.47
N GLU A 27 4.36 15.89 -12.49
CA GLU A 27 3.77 16.50 -11.31
C GLU A 27 2.89 15.49 -10.57
N LEU A 28 3.10 15.38 -9.25
CA LEU A 28 2.33 14.46 -8.39
C LEU A 28 1.76 15.23 -7.20
N VAL A 29 0.53 14.89 -6.84
CA VAL A 29 -0.07 15.27 -5.55
C VAL A 29 0.33 14.22 -4.53
N ILE A 30 0.84 14.65 -3.36
CA ILE A 30 1.31 13.75 -2.30
C ILE A 30 0.66 14.09 -0.96
N PRO A 31 0.49 13.13 -0.04
CA PRO A 31 0.15 13.42 1.34
C PRO A 31 1.34 14.02 2.10
N LEU A 32 1.07 14.77 3.17
CA LEU A 32 2.10 15.38 4.00
C LEU A 32 3.03 14.32 4.63
N SER A 33 2.51 13.15 4.98
CA SER A 33 3.30 12.02 5.47
C SER A 33 4.36 11.52 4.48
N SER A 34 4.08 11.58 3.18
CA SER A 34 5.06 11.29 2.13
C SER A 34 6.05 12.44 1.96
N PHE A 35 5.60 13.70 2.07
CA PHE A 35 6.47 14.87 1.97
C PHE A 35 7.61 14.85 3.00
N ASP A 36 7.30 14.52 4.26
CA ASP A 36 8.27 14.46 5.35
C ASP A 36 9.37 13.40 5.15
N ARG A 37 9.17 12.46 4.23
CA ARG A 37 10.12 11.39 3.89
C ARG A 37 10.88 11.60 2.58
N LEU A 38 10.64 12.72 1.90
CA LEU A 38 11.33 13.01 0.65
C LEU A 38 12.82 13.28 0.88
N PRO A 39 13.69 12.89 -0.05
CA PRO A 39 15.08 13.30 -0.05
C PRO A 39 15.19 14.80 -0.39
N LYS A 40 16.41 15.32 -0.39
CA LYS A 40 16.65 16.70 -0.79
C LYS A 40 16.38 16.88 -2.29
N LYS A 41 16.00 18.13 -2.65
CA LYS A 41 15.89 18.54 -4.06
C LYS A 41 17.19 18.24 -4.80
N GLY A 42 17.09 17.65 -5.98
CA GLY A 42 18.20 17.21 -6.83
C GLY A 42 18.61 15.74 -6.58
N GLU A 43 18.15 15.11 -5.51
CA GLU A 43 18.44 13.69 -5.24
C GLU A 43 17.45 12.76 -5.94
N ARG A 44 17.88 11.52 -6.16
CA ARG A 44 17.03 10.50 -6.76
C ARG A 44 16.05 9.93 -5.75
N VAL A 45 14.83 9.70 -6.21
CA VAL A 45 13.75 9.11 -5.41
C VAL A 45 12.95 8.12 -6.26
N THR A 46 12.46 7.06 -5.59
CA THR A 46 11.41 6.20 -6.14
C THR A 46 10.12 6.51 -5.41
N ILE A 47 9.08 6.88 -6.16
CA ILE A 47 7.77 7.18 -5.60
C ILE A 47 6.72 6.29 -6.24
N LEU A 48 5.91 5.65 -5.40
CA LEU A 48 4.80 4.83 -5.82
C LEU A 48 3.65 5.71 -6.29
N THR A 49 2.94 5.32 -7.34
CA THR A 49 1.93 6.19 -7.93
C THR A 49 0.56 5.53 -8.07
N HIS A 50 -0.45 6.38 -8.09
CA HIS A 50 -1.80 6.09 -8.53
C HIS A 50 -2.24 7.12 -9.57
N LEU A 51 -2.51 6.68 -10.79
CA LEU A 51 -3.06 7.54 -11.85
C LEU A 51 -4.57 7.58 -11.73
N HIS A 52 -5.12 8.76 -11.47
CA HIS A 52 -6.55 9.02 -11.48
C HIS A 52 -6.94 9.75 -12.76
N VAL A 53 -7.76 9.10 -13.57
CA VAL A 53 -8.22 9.61 -14.86
C VAL A 53 -9.67 10.04 -14.74
N LYS A 54 -9.98 11.25 -15.19
CA LYS A 54 -11.32 11.78 -15.41
C LYS A 54 -11.44 12.23 -16.86
N GLU A 55 -12.64 12.60 -17.28
CA GLU A 55 -12.91 13.09 -18.64
C GLU A 55 -12.06 14.30 -19.00
N ASP A 56 -11.82 15.20 -18.05
CA ASP A 56 -11.16 16.48 -18.21
C ASP A 56 -9.75 16.57 -17.60
N ALA A 57 -9.28 15.53 -16.89
CA ALA A 57 -8.01 15.59 -16.19
C ALA A 57 -7.39 14.22 -15.93
N MET A 58 -6.06 14.18 -15.98
CA MET A 58 -5.23 13.08 -15.48
C MET A 58 -4.37 13.59 -14.34
N VAL A 59 -4.53 13.01 -13.15
CA VAL A 59 -3.79 13.41 -11.96
C VAL A 59 -3.00 12.23 -11.41
N LEU A 60 -1.70 12.42 -11.21
CA LEU A 60 -0.85 11.46 -10.51
C LEU A 60 -0.83 11.77 -9.01
N TYR A 61 -1.09 10.75 -8.22
CA TYR A 61 -0.90 10.77 -6.76
C TYR A 61 0.33 9.96 -6.42
N GLY A 62 1.18 10.48 -5.54
CA GLY A 62 2.45 9.87 -5.16
C GLY A 62 2.49 9.49 -3.68
N PHE A 63 3.18 8.37 -3.37
CA PHE A 63 3.27 7.81 -2.03
C PHE A 63 4.67 7.25 -1.79
N MET A 64 5.23 7.49 -0.62
CA MET A 64 6.53 6.94 -0.24
C MET A 64 6.44 5.49 0.22
N THR A 65 5.26 5.00 0.60
CA THR A 65 5.06 3.63 1.05
C THR A 65 3.87 2.95 0.36
N GLU A 66 3.92 1.61 0.31
CA GLU A 66 2.80 0.81 -0.21
C GLU A 66 1.57 0.90 0.69
N ASP A 67 1.76 1.05 2.00
CA ASP A 67 0.66 1.22 2.95
C ASP A 67 -0.15 2.48 2.66
N GLU A 68 0.52 3.61 2.38
CA GLU A 68 -0.14 4.86 1.99
C GLU A 68 -0.91 4.67 0.68
N ARG A 69 -0.28 4.06 -0.33
CA ARG A 69 -0.91 3.82 -1.63
C ARG A 69 -2.10 2.87 -1.53
N SER A 70 -1.97 1.80 -0.76
CA SER A 70 -3.02 0.81 -0.54
C SER A 70 -4.20 1.41 0.22
N LEU A 71 -3.95 2.19 1.28
CA LEU A 71 -5.00 2.90 1.99
C LEU A 71 -5.68 3.93 1.10
N PHE A 72 -4.94 4.69 0.28
CA PHE A 72 -5.51 5.62 -0.68
C PHE A 72 -6.50 4.93 -1.63
N ARG A 73 -6.09 3.80 -2.23
CA ARG A 73 -6.95 3.01 -3.13
C ARG A 73 -8.20 2.48 -2.43
N LEU A 74 -8.05 2.02 -1.19
CA LEU A 74 -9.16 1.56 -0.38
C LEU A 74 -10.18 2.68 -0.13
N LEU A 75 -9.69 3.87 0.23
CA LEU A 75 -10.51 5.04 0.50
C LEU A 75 -11.31 5.49 -0.74
N LEU A 76 -10.72 5.43 -1.93
CA LEU A 76 -11.42 5.74 -3.18
C LEU A 76 -12.61 4.82 -3.47
N GLY A 77 -12.61 3.61 -2.90
CA GLY A 77 -13.72 2.65 -2.99
C GLY A 77 -14.89 2.94 -2.03
N VAL A 78 -14.80 4.01 -1.22
CA VAL A 78 -15.86 4.42 -0.29
C VAL A 78 -16.66 5.54 -0.91
N SER A 79 -17.98 5.39 -0.95
CA SER A 79 -18.88 6.41 -1.52
C SER A 79 -18.74 7.76 -0.81
N GLY A 80 -18.53 8.83 -1.58
CA GLY A 80 -18.35 10.19 -1.07
C GLY A 80 -16.92 10.51 -0.61
N ILE A 81 -15.95 9.58 -0.80
CA ILE A 81 -14.54 9.82 -0.59
C ILE A 81 -13.83 9.91 -1.94
N GLY A 82 -13.51 11.12 -2.35
CA GLY A 82 -12.68 11.37 -3.54
C GLY A 82 -11.19 11.52 -3.19
N PRO A 83 -10.33 11.65 -4.23
CA PRO A 83 -8.89 11.74 -4.05
C PRO A 83 -8.44 12.85 -3.09
N LYS A 84 -9.07 14.03 -3.13
CA LYS A 84 -8.74 15.15 -2.22
C LYS A 84 -8.95 14.77 -0.75
N ILE A 85 -10.07 14.10 -0.45
CA ILE A 85 -10.37 13.65 0.92
C ILE A 85 -9.42 12.53 1.33
N ALA A 86 -9.11 11.59 0.43
CA ALA A 86 -8.18 10.51 0.69
C ALA A 86 -6.75 11.03 1.01
N ILE A 87 -6.25 12.03 0.27
CA ILE A 87 -4.98 12.71 0.58
C ILE A 87 -5.03 13.44 1.93
N SER A 88 -6.16 14.10 2.24
CA SER A 88 -6.34 14.76 3.54
C SER A 88 -6.29 13.77 4.70
N ILE A 89 -6.91 12.59 4.54
CA ILE A 89 -6.83 11.50 5.53
C ILE A 89 -5.38 11.07 5.75
N LEU A 90 -4.66 10.73 4.68
CA LEU A 90 -3.27 10.29 4.75
C LEU A 90 -2.31 11.36 5.28
N SER A 91 -2.67 12.64 5.13
CA SER A 91 -1.91 13.76 5.71
C SER A 91 -2.16 13.95 7.19
N GLY A 92 -3.31 13.53 7.71
CA GLY A 92 -3.73 13.76 9.10
C GLY A 92 -3.58 12.55 10.02
N ILE A 93 -3.53 11.33 9.46
CA ILE A 93 -3.45 10.10 10.26
C ILE A 93 -2.61 9.05 9.52
N SER A 94 -1.73 8.35 10.23
CA SER A 94 -0.95 7.26 9.64
C SER A 94 -1.85 6.09 9.21
N PRO A 95 -1.47 5.30 8.18
CA PRO A 95 -2.22 4.12 7.77
C PRO A 95 -2.52 3.16 8.92
N GLN A 96 -1.56 2.94 9.82
CA GLN A 96 -1.70 2.05 10.99
C GLN A 96 -2.76 2.57 11.97
N ASN A 97 -2.70 3.87 12.31
CA ASN A 97 -3.65 4.50 13.22
C ASN A 97 -5.06 4.58 12.60
N PHE A 98 -5.14 4.79 11.28
CA PHE A 98 -6.41 4.76 10.55
C PHE A 98 -7.05 3.36 10.65
N CYS A 99 -6.30 2.31 10.38
CA CYS A 99 -6.77 0.93 10.48
C CYS A 99 -7.21 0.57 11.92
N ALA A 100 -6.45 1.00 12.93
CA ALA A 100 -6.80 0.82 14.33
C ALA A 100 -8.14 1.53 14.68
N ALA A 101 -8.29 2.80 14.30
CA ALA A 101 -9.52 3.57 14.53
C ALA A 101 -10.75 2.93 13.89
N VAL A 102 -10.62 2.38 12.68
CA VAL A 102 -11.73 1.69 12.01
C VAL A 102 -12.08 0.37 12.71
N ARG A 103 -11.10 -0.43 13.15
CA ARG A 103 -11.34 -1.66 13.91
C ARG A 103 -12.07 -1.42 15.21
N GLU A 104 -11.63 -0.39 15.94
CA GLU A 104 -12.22 0.03 17.23
C GLU A 104 -13.58 0.70 17.06
N GLY A 105 -13.99 1.03 15.85
CA GLY A 105 -15.23 1.77 15.61
C GLY A 105 -15.14 3.25 15.98
N SER A 106 -13.93 3.79 16.15
CA SER A 106 -13.67 5.14 16.63
C SER A 106 -13.86 6.21 15.54
N ALA A 107 -15.12 6.43 15.12
CA ALA A 107 -15.45 7.43 14.10
C ALA A 107 -15.00 8.86 14.50
N HIS A 108 -14.93 9.18 15.79
CA HIS A 108 -14.50 10.50 16.24
C HIS A 108 -13.02 10.80 15.90
N MET A 109 -12.14 9.78 15.94
CA MET A 109 -10.74 9.94 15.55
C MET A 109 -10.60 10.28 14.06
N LEU A 110 -11.48 9.74 13.22
CA LEU A 110 -11.51 10.04 11.79
C LEU A 110 -12.14 11.40 11.49
N ALA A 111 -13.09 11.84 12.31
CA ALA A 111 -13.78 13.11 12.15
C ALA A 111 -12.90 14.35 12.43
N VAL A 112 -11.71 14.16 13.03
CA VAL A 112 -10.73 15.25 13.24
C VAL A 112 -10.06 15.67 11.93
N VAL A 113 -10.06 14.79 10.92
CA VAL A 113 -9.43 15.07 9.63
C VAL A 113 -10.24 16.10 8.84
N PRO A 114 -9.62 17.18 8.32
CA PRO A 114 -10.30 18.19 7.52
C PRO A 114 -11.04 17.58 6.34
N GLY A 115 -12.32 17.92 6.18
CA GLY A 115 -13.19 17.40 5.11
C GLY A 115 -13.93 16.10 5.47
N ILE A 116 -13.70 15.54 6.67
CA ILE A 116 -14.43 14.39 7.21
C ILE A 116 -15.32 14.87 8.35
N GLY A 117 -16.62 15.00 8.07
CA GLY A 117 -17.61 15.20 9.12
C GLY A 117 -18.03 13.87 9.76
N ARG A 118 -18.71 13.94 10.90
CA ARG A 118 -19.17 12.78 11.68
C ARG A 118 -19.84 11.70 10.83
N LYS A 119 -20.78 12.07 9.95
CA LYS A 119 -21.50 11.13 9.07
C LYS A 119 -20.57 10.37 8.11
N LYS A 120 -19.54 11.06 7.56
CA LYS A 120 -18.54 10.41 6.70
C LYS A 120 -17.62 9.49 7.49
N ALA A 121 -17.23 9.89 8.71
CA ALA A 121 -16.41 9.08 9.59
C ALA A 121 -17.13 7.78 10.01
N GLU A 122 -18.38 7.86 10.41
CA GLU A 122 -19.24 6.70 10.73
C GLU A 122 -19.36 5.76 9.53
N ARG A 123 -19.57 6.31 8.33
CA ARG A 123 -19.64 5.55 7.09
C ARG A 123 -18.31 4.86 6.74
N LEU A 124 -17.18 5.55 6.89
CA LEU A 124 -15.84 4.97 6.70
C LEU A 124 -15.64 3.75 7.60
N VAL A 125 -16.01 3.85 8.88
CA VAL A 125 -15.92 2.74 9.83
C VAL A 125 -16.74 1.55 9.34
N VAL A 126 -18.02 1.75 8.98
CA VAL A 126 -18.91 0.66 8.56
C VAL A 126 -18.42 0.01 7.26
N GLU A 127 -18.12 0.81 6.22
CA GLU A 127 -17.75 0.27 4.90
C GLU A 127 -16.35 -0.37 4.87
N LEU A 128 -15.44 0.04 5.77
CA LEU A 128 -14.06 -0.42 5.76
C LEU A 128 -13.76 -1.50 6.79
N LYS A 129 -14.61 -1.72 7.77
CA LYS A 129 -14.36 -2.70 8.85
C LYS A 129 -13.99 -4.08 8.31
N ASP A 130 -14.74 -4.58 7.32
CA ASP A 130 -14.49 -5.90 6.71
C ASP A 130 -13.33 -5.88 5.70
N LYS A 131 -13.04 -4.72 5.10
CA LYS A 131 -12.00 -4.56 4.07
C LYS A 131 -10.61 -4.38 4.68
N ILE A 132 -10.51 -3.78 5.87
CA ILE A 132 -9.24 -3.53 6.56
C ILE A 132 -8.55 -4.82 6.97
N GLY A 133 -9.28 -5.85 7.38
CA GLY A 133 -8.70 -7.16 7.65
C GLY A 133 -7.92 -7.74 6.45
N ARG A 134 -8.37 -7.44 5.23
CA ARG A 134 -7.65 -7.81 3.99
C ARG A 134 -6.44 -6.90 3.72
N LEU A 135 -6.52 -5.63 4.09
CA LEU A 135 -5.44 -4.66 3.94
C LEU A 135 -4.30 -4.95 4.91
N GLU A 136 -4.60 -5.29 6.14
CA GLU A 136 -3.60 -5.66 7.16
C GLU A 136 -2.91 -6.98 6.84
N ALA A 137 -3.60 -7.90 6.20
CA ALA A 137 -2.95 -9.09 5.64
C ALA A 137 -1.91 -8.72 4.54
N VAL A 138 -2.02 -7.53 3.94
CA VAL A 138 -1.10 -6.99 2.93
C VAL A 138 -0.16 -5.93 3.51
N ALA A 139 -0.65 -5.03 4.38
CA ALA A 139 0.06 -3.87 4.90
C ALA A 139 0.68 -4.06 6.30
N GLY A 140 0.16 -4.99 7.09
CA GLY A 140 0.66 -5.32 8.43
C GLY A 140 1.90 -6.21 8.46
N ARG A 141 2.62 -6.29 7.35
CA ARG A 141 3.93 -6.94 7.34
C ARG A 141 4.98 -5.94 7.81
N PRO A 142 5.62 -6.21 8.97
CA PRO A 142 6.94 -5.62 9.23
C PRO A 142 7.77 -5.84 7.96
N GLU A 143 8.73 -4.98 7.68
CA GLU A 143 9.67 -5.23 6.57
C GLU A 143 10.11 -6.69 6.66
N LEU A 144 9.44 -7.54 5.88
CA LEU A 144 9.71 -8.96 5.90
C LEU A 144 11.19 -9.11 5.60
N SER A 145 11.90 -9.84 6.43
CA SER A 145 13.28 -10.21 6.09
C SER A 145 13.30 -10.79 4.68
N PRO A 146 14.40 -10.70 3.94
CA PRO A 146 14.48 -11.31 2.60
C PRO A 146 13.96 -12.75 2.59
N ARG A 147 14.17 -13.48 3.70
CA ARG A 147 13.67 -14.84 3.91
C ARG A 147 12.13 -14.91 3.98
N ASP A 148 11.52 -14.02 4.74
CA ASP A 148 10.07 -14.02 4.93
C ASP A 148 9.33 -13.58 3.67
N ARG A 149 9.94 -12.71 2.84
CA ARG A 149 9.42 -12.37 1.51
C ARG A 149 9.34 -13.58 0.59
N VAL A 150 10.42 -14.38 0.53
CA VAL A 150 10.45 -15.60 -0.28
C VAL A 150 9.38 -16.59 0.17
N ILE A 151 9.17 -16.75 1.47
CA ILE A 151 8.13 -17.63 2.03
C ILE A 151 6.72 -17.15 1.63
N ASP A 152 6.48 -15.86 1.72
CA ASP A 152 5.17 -15.28 1.40
C ASP A 152 4.85 -15.33 -0.10
N ASP A 153 5.81 -15.01 -0.94
CA ASP A 153 5.67 -15.08 -2.39
C ASP A 153 5.42 -16.53 -2.85
N ALA A 154 6.08 -17.51 -2.22
CA ALA A 154 5.83 -18.92 -2.47
C ALA A 154 4.41 -19.35 -2.02
N ALA A 155 3.91 -18.86 -0.88
CA ALA A 155 2.55 -19.13 -0.42
C ALA A 155 1.49 -18.58 -1.41
N ARG A 156 1.66 -17.36 -1.88
CA ARG A 156 0.77 -16.76 -2.88
C ARG A 156 0.77 -17.52 -4.19
N ALA A 157 1.94 -17.97 -4.64
CA ALA A 157 2.04 -18.76 -5.86
C ALA A 157 1.29 -20.10 -5.73
N LEU A 158 1.43 -20.81 -4.61
CA LEU A 158 0.68 -22.05 -4.36
C LEU A 158 -0.84 -21.82 -4.31
N ILE A 159 -1.29 -20.75 -3.67
CA ILE A 159 -2.70 -20.36 -3.65
C ILE A 159 -3.21 -20.06 -5.07
N SER A 160 -2.43 -19.39 -5.90
CA SER A 160 -2.79 -19.13 -7.30
C SER A 160 -2.84 -20.41 -8.16
N LEU A 161 -2.13 -21.46 -7.74
CA LEU A 161 -2.18 -22.81 -8.34
C LEU A 161 -3.35 -23.66 -7.82
N GLY A 162 -4.21 -23.09 -6.94
CA GLY A 162 -5.42 -23.77 -6.46
C GLY A 162 -5.33 -24.42 -5.07
N TYR A 163 -4.22 -24.27 -4.36
CA TYR A 163 -4.08 -24.75 -2.98
C TYR A 163 -4.86 -23.83 -2.03
N THR A 164 -5.44 -24.42 -1.00
CA THR A 164 -5.99 -23.64 0.12
C THR A 164 -4.84 -22.99 0.91
N GLN A 165 -5.14 -21.93 1.66
CA GLN A 165 -4.15 -21.25 2.49
C GLN A 165 -3.48 -22.22 3.50
N SER A 166 -4.25 -23.15 4.07
CA SER A 166 -3.74 -24.15 5.00
C SER A 166 -2.79 -25.16 4.34
N GLU A 167 -3.14 -25.63 3.14
CA GLU A 167 -2.30 -26.56 2.37
C GLU A 167 -1.00 -25.90 1.91
N ALA A 168 -1.07 -24.67 1.40
CA ALA A 168 0.10 -23.91 1.00
C ALA A 168 1.08 -23.70 2.18
N GLN A 169 0.57 -23.33 3.35
CA GLN A 169 1.41 -23.19 4.56
C GLN A 169 2.06 -24.49 5.00
N LYS A 170 1.32 -25.61 5.00
CA LYS A 170 1.86 -26.93 5.34
C LYS A 170 2.94 -27.38 4.36
N ALA A 171 2.70 -27.21 3.04
CA ALA A 171 3.65 -27.57 2.01
C ALA A 171 4.95 -26.77 2.11
N ILE A 172 4.87 -25.46 2.36
CA ILE A 172 6.02 -24.59 2.56
C ILE A 172 6.78 -24.98 3.84
N HIS A 173 6.09 -25.24 4.94
CA HIS A 173 6.73 -25.66 6.19
C HIS A 173 7.51 -26.97 5.99
N ALA A 174 6.91 -27.96 5.33
CA ALA A 174 7.58 -29.22 5.00
C ALA A 174 8.79 -29.03 4.06
N ALA A 175 8.68 -28.12 3.07
CA ALA A 175 9.79 -27.78 2.20
C ALA A 175 10.94 -27.13 2.96
N LEU A 176 10.67 -26.17 3.85
CA LEU A 176 11.67 -25.49 4.67
C LEU A 176 12.41 -26.45 5.63
N GLN A 177 11.71 -27.44 6.16
CA GLN A 177 12.36 -28.48 6.98
C GLN A 177 13.39 -29.31 6.18
N ARG A 178 13.17 -29.49 4.88
CA ARG A 178 14.09 -30.25 4.00
C ARG A 178 15.25 -29.42 3.49
N ILE A 179 15.02 -28.19 3.08
CA ILE A 179 16.05 -27.35 2.43
C ILE A 179 16.73 -26.37 3.38
N GLY A 180 16.26 -26.23 4.62
CA GLY A 180 16.80 -25.36 5.67
C GLY A 180 16.51 -23.88 5.44
N ALA A 181 17.16 -23.25 4.47
CA ALA A 181 16.90 -21.85 4.12
C ALA A 181 16.25 -21.74 2.73
N PRO A 182 15.21 -20.92 2.56
CA PRO A 182 14.65 -20.67 1.23
C PRO A 182 15.69 -19.87 0.43
N GLY A 183 16.32 -20.45 -0.58
CA GLY A 183 17.25 -19.74 -1.44
C GLY A 183 16.53 -18.66 -2.26
N ASP A 184 15.62 -19.09 -3.10
CA ASP A 184 14.72 -18.24 -3.89
C ASP A 184 13.28 -18.80 -3.90
N VAL A 185 12.34 -18.03 -4.42
CA VAL A 185 10.91 -18.37 -4.48
C VAL A 185 10.68 -19.62 -5.31
N GLU A 186 11.35 -19.73 -6.47
CA GLU A 186 11.17 -20.86 -7.40
C GLU A 186 11.59 -22.20 -6.76
N ARG A 187 12.73 -22.21 -6.10
CA ARG A 187 13.23 -23.39 -5.39
C ARG A 187 12.29 -23.83 -4.27
N LEU A 188 11.77 -22.86 -3.50
CA LEU A 188 10.84 -23.17 -2.42
C LEU A 188 9.52 -23.73 -2.93
N ILE A 189 8.94 -23.15 -4.02
CA ILE A 189 7.72 -23.66 -4.65
C ILE A 189 7.94 -25.09 -5.18
N ARG A 190 9.05 -25.32 -5.89
CA ARG A 190 9.39 -26.64 -6.44
C ARG A 190 9.48 -27.71 -5.36
N GLU A 191 10.09 -27.39 -4.21
CA GLU A 191 10.16 -28.32 -3.07
C GLU A 191 8.82 -28.50 -2.36
N ALA A 192 8.00 -27.47 -2.26
CA ALA A 192 6.67 -27.55 -1.69
C ALA A 192 5.75 -28.48 -2.50
N LEU A 193 5.83 -28.38 -3.85
CA LEU A 193 5.05 -29.23 -4.77
C LEU A 193 5.43 -30.72 -4.74
N LYS A 194 6.65 -31.07 -4.29
CA LYS A 194 7.06 -32.48 -4.10
C LYS A 194 6.45 -33.14 -2.86
N SER A 195 5.83 -32.37 -1.99
CA SER A 195 5.28 -32.82 -0.69
C SER A 195 3.79 -33.07 -0.73
N THR A 196 3.18 -32.84 -1.86
CA THR A 196 1.75 -33.05 -2.11
C THR A 196 1.56 -34.22 -3.03
#